data_df1742c0b30232919a36644635144bac
#
_entry.id   df1742c0b30232919a36644635144bac
#
_cell.length_a   1.000
_cell.length_b   1.000
_cell.length_c   1.000
_cell.angle_alpha   90.00
_cell.angle_beta   90.00
_cell.angle_gamma   90.00
#
_symmetry.space_group_name_H-M   'P 1'
#
loop_
_entity.id
_entity.type
_entity.pdbx_description
1 polymer ?
#
loop_
_entity_poly.entity_id
_entity_poly.type
_entity_poly.pdbx_seq_one_letter_code
_entity_poly.pdbx_strand_id
1 'polypeptide(L)'
;MANLGFIGLGAMGSRMAKRLLDKGHVVTGYNRTRSKAQWLVDLGMAWGESPRAVAEAADVTFVMVTDSRSLEAVSTGAEGFLAGLRGGKVIVDISTVSPAVSREVAEKVRAKGADMVDAPVSGSVATLDAGKLSVMVGGRRATFDRIKPILDDIGPKVTYVGDNGLALSLKIAHNLSLAVQMLAFSEGVLLAEKSGIPREVAVDVLTHSVIASPMVQYRGPFVLGMPDEVWFDVNMMQKDLLLALEMGRRLDVPLPTTAVTNEFLTAARGMGLAKYDFAVVFHVLAQMAGVKNPG
;
A
#
# COMPACT_ATOMS: atom_id res chain seq x y z
N MET A 1 -22.71 -4.96 12.53
CA MET A 1 -21.69 -5.61 13.40
C MET A 1 -21.28 -6.92 12.74
N ALA A 2 -19.99 -7.16 12.54
CA ALA A 2 -19.43 -8.38 11.93
C ALA A 2 -18.21 -8.85 12.73
N ASN A 3 -17.88 -10.16 12.64
CA ASN A 3 -16.65 -10.71 13.20
C ASN A 3 -15.55 -10.64 12.16
N LEU A 4 -14.58 -9.76 12.39
CA LEU A 4 -13.52 -9.46 11.45
C LEU A 4 -12.16 -9.92 11.94
N GLY A 5 -11.34 -10.41 11.04
CA GLY A 5 -9.94 -10.71 11.29
C GLY A 5 -9.05 -9.63 10.67
N PHE A 6 -7.88 -9.37 11.27
CA PHE A 6 -6.88 -8.50 10.68
C PHE A 6 -5.47 -9.08 10.87
N ILE A 7 -4.82 -9.45 9.78
CA ILE A 7 -3.46 -10.00 9.75
C ILE A 7 -2.51 -8.95 9.16
N GLY A 8 -1.55 -8.50 9.95
CA GLY A 8 -0.60 -7.47 9.55
C GLY A 8 -1.00 -6.06 10.01
N LEU A 9 -0.59 -5.73 11.24
CA LEU A 9 -0.90 -4.48 11.94
C LEU A 9 0.29 -3.50 11.89
N GLY A 10 0.77 -3.23 10.68
CA GLY A 10 1.74 -2.17 10.40
C GLY A 10 1.09 -0.78 10.39
N ALA A 11 1.79 0.25 9.87
CA ALA A 11 1.32 1.65 9.89
C ALA A 11 -0.12 1.82 9.34
N MET A 12 -0.43 1.24 8.19
CA MET A 12 -1.77 1.30 7.59
C MET A 12 -2.74 0.29 8.23
N GLY A 13 -2.30 -0.98 8.39
CA GLY A 13 -3.18 -2.05 8.86
C GLY A 13 -3.70 -1.81 10.27
N SER A 14 -2.87 -1.28 11.17
CA SER A 14 -3.29 -0.96 12.53
C SER A 14 -4.36 0.14 12.58
N ARG A 15 -4.23 1.17 11.73
CA ARG A 15 -5.21 2.25 11.63
C ARG A 15 -6.52 1.78 11.00
N MET A 16 -6.45 0.87 10.00
CA MET A 16 -7.66 0.25 9.44
C MET A 16 -8.37 -0.63 10.46
N ALA A 17 -7.64 -1.45 11.21
CA ALA A 17 -8.19 -2.27 12.29
C ALA A 17 -8.88 -1.40 13.36
N LYS A 18 -8.23 -0.28 13.76
CA LYS A 18 -8.84 0.69 14.68
C LYS A 18 -10.14 1.26 14.11
N ARG A 19 -10.14 1.65 12.84
CA ARG A 19 -11.33 2.20 12.19
C ARG A 19 -12.48 1.21 12.17
N LEU A 20 -12.22 -0.09 11.95
CA LEU A 20 -13.24 -1.14 12.04
C LEU A 20 -13.76 -1.33 13.47
N LEU A 21 -12.89 -1.24 14.48
CA LEU A 21 -13.31 -1.22 15.90
C LEU A 21 -14.21 -0.01 16.19
N ASP A 22 -13.82 1.18 15.76
CA ASP A 22 -14.58 2.43 15.93
C ASP A 22 -15.98 2.36 15.27
N LYS A 23 -16.14 1.52 14.24
CA LYS A 23 -17.42 1.22 13.58
C LYS A 23 -18.25 0.15 14.27
N GLY A 24 -17.78 -0.37 15.41
CA GLY A 24 -18.48 -1.34 16.23
C GLY A 24 -18.34 -2.79 15.75
N HIS A 25 -17.37 -3.11 14.91
CA HIS A 25 -17.07 -4.50 14.57
C HIS A 25 -16.28 -5.17 15.69
N VAL A 26 -16.43 -6.49 15.81
CA VAL A 26 -15.55 -7.33 16.63
C VAL A 26 -14.31 -7.67 15.80
N VAL A 27 -13.13 -7.26 16.23
CA VAL A 27 -11.89 -7.47 15.48
C VAL A 27 -10.96 -8.37 16.26
N THR A 28 -10.48 -9.45 15.61
CA THR A 28 -9.38 -10.30 16.08
C THR A 28 -8.16 -10.01 15.23
N GLY A 29 -7.05 -9.60 15.84
CA GLY A 29 -5.86 -9.18 15.10
C GLY A 29 -4.64 -10.04 15.36
N TYR A 30 -3.74 -10.10 14.35
CA TYR A 30 -2.42 -10.72 14.47
C TYR A 30 -1.36 -9.83 13.82
N ASN A 31 -0.21 -9.76 14.46
CA ASN A 31 0.99 -9.14 13.90
C ASN A 31 2.23 -9.92 14.36
N ARG A 32 3.23 -10.07 13.48
CA ARG A 32 4.48 -10.76 13.80
C ARG A 32 5.15 -10.24 15.08
N THR A 33 5.04 -8.94 15.35
CA THR A 33 5.54 -8.30 16.57
C THR A 33 4.35 -7.79 17.39
N ARG A 34 3.94 -8.55 18.42
CA ARG A 34 2.76 -8.25 19.24
C ARG A 34 2.83 -6.84 19.87
N SER A 35 4.00 -6.45 20.38
CA SER A 35 4.16 -5.16 21.07
C SER A 35 3.78 -3.94 20.20
N LYS A 36 3.89 -4.03 18.86
CA LYS A 36 3.48 -2.97 17.94
C LYS A 36 1.96 -2.80 17.84
N ALA A 37 1.19 -3.79 18.27
CA ALA A 37 -0.26 -3.80 18.19
C ALA A 37 -0.94 -3.79 19.59
N GLN A 38 -0.17 -3.71 20.69
CA GLN A 38 -0.71 -3.75 22.05
C GLN A 38 -1.77 -2.67 22.28
N TRP A 39 -1.55 -1.46 21.78
CA TRP A 39 -2.50 -0.37 21.87
C TRP A 39 -3.89 -0.66 21.25
N LEU A 40 -3.96 -1.53 20.22
CA LEU A 40 -5.24 -1.99 19.66
C LEU A 40 -5.94 -2.98 20.59
N VAL A 41 -5.17 -3.84 21.25
CA VAL A 41 -5.71 -4.76 22.26
C VAL A 41 -6.30 -3.96 23.43
N ASP A 42 -5.61 -2.89 23.85
CA ASP A 42 -6.08 -1.99 24.91
C ASP A 42 -7.36 -1.23 24.50
N LEU A 43 -7.61 -1.07 23.20
CA LEU A 43 -8.84 -0.53 22.62
C LEU A 43 -9.95 -1.59 22.39
N GLY A 44 -9.73 -2.85 22.80
CA GLY A 44 -10.73 -3.92 22.71
C GLY A 44 -10.58 -4.89 21.54
N MET A 45 -9.48 -4.81 20.76
CA MET A 45 -9.18 -5.83 19.77
C MET A 45 -8.79 -7.15 20.44
N ALA A 46 -9.41 -8.27 20.04
CA ALA A 46 -8.96 -9.59 20.45
C ALA A 46 -7.62 -9.93 19.78
N TRP A 47 -6.75 -10.64 20.50
CA TRP A 47 -5.47 -11.09 19.94
C TRP A 47 -5.55 -12.53 19.46
N GLY A 48 -5.17 -12.79 18.21
CA GLY A 48 -4.96 -14.12 17.66
C GLY A 48 -3.47 -14.48 17.70
N GLU A 49 -3.11 -15.66 18.19
CA GLU A 49 -1.70 -16.08 18.31
C GLU A 49 -1.07 -16.46 16.97
N SER A 50 -1.90 -16.63 15.92
CA SER A 50 -1.43 -16.93 14.56
C SER A 50 -2.42 -16.42 13.50
N PRO A 51 -2.00 -16.32 12.21
CA PRO A 51 -2.92 -16.09 11.10
C PRO A 51 -4.07 -17.11 11.05
N ARG A 52 -3.80 -18.36 11.38
CA ARG A 52 -4.82 -19.42 11.52
C ARG A 52 -5.88 -19.05 12.55
N ALA A 53 -5.46 -18.71 13.76
CA ALA A 53 -6.38 -18.37 14.85
C ALA A 53 -7.27 -17.17 14.48
N VAL A 54 -6.73 -16.17 13.79
CA VAL A 54 -7.51 -15.03 13.28
C VAL A 54 -8.55 -15.49 12.27
N ALA A 55 -8.16 -16.33 11.29
CA ALA A 55 -9.08 -16.83 10.27
C ALA A 55 -10.15 -17.76 10.86
N GLU A 56 -9.85 -18.52 11.91
CA GLU A 56 -10.83 -19.34 12.64
C GLU A 56 -11.89 -18.47 13.33
N ALA A 57 -11.49 -17.35 13.94
CA ALA A 57 -12.36 -16.47 14.73
C ALA A 57 -13.26 -15.57 13.87
N ALA A 58 -12.88 -15.26 12.62
CA ALA A 58 -13.53 -14.25 11.81
C ALA A 58 -14.31 -14.83 10.64
N ASP A 59 -15.33 -14.11 10.18
CA ASP A 59 -16.07 -14.40 8.93
C ASP A 59 -15.39 -13.73 7.72
N VAL A 60 -14.82 -12.56 7.92
CA VAL A 60 -14.04 -11.82 6.92
C VAL A 60 -12.69 -11.46 7.53
N THR A 61 -11.61 -11.89 6.91
CA THR A 61 -10.24 -11.64 7.39
C THR A 61 -9.50 -10.75 6.41
N PHE A 62 -9.09 -9.58 6.87
CA PHE A 62 -8.22 -8.67 6.17
C PHE A 62 -6.75 -9.09 6.31
N VAL A 63 -6.00 -8.96 5.22
CA VAL A 63 -4.55 -9.21 5.20
C VAL A 63 -3.85 -7.97 4.67
N MET A 64 -2.85 -7.47 5.39
CA MET A 64 -2.03 -6.34 4.96
C MET A 64 -0.58 -6.56 5.31
N VAL A 65 0.16 -7.07 4.35
CA VAL A 65 1.59 -7.42 4.48
C VAL A 65 2.44 -6.68 3.44
N THR A 66 3.76 -6.74 3.58
CA THR A 66 4.69 -5.91 2.81
C THR A 66 4.88 -6.37 1.36
N ASP A 67 4.86 -7.68 1.11
CA ASP A 67 5.23 -8.28 -0.17
C ASP A 67 4.61 -9.66 -0.39
N SER A 68 4.81 -10.23 -1.58
CA SER A 68 4.29 -11.53 -1.98
C SER A 68 4.78 -12.67 -1.08
N ARG A 69 6.06 -12.65 -0.68
CA ARG A 69 6.63 -13.65 0.24
C ARG A 69 5.96 -13.60 1.61
N SER A 70 5.66 -12.42 2.09
CA SER A 70 4.94 -12.24 3.35
C SER A 70 3.49 -12.74 3.26
N LEU A 71 2.82 -12.54 2.10
CA LEU A 71 1.48 -13.09 1.85
C LEU A 71 1.50 -14.62 1.88
N GLU A 72 2.45 -15.25 1.19
CA GLU A 72 2.64 -16.70 1.23
C GLU A 72 2.90 -17.20 2.65
N ALA A 73 3.77 -16.53 3.40
CA ALA A 73 4.13 -16.91 4.76
C ALA A 73 2.93 -16.86 5.74
N VAL A 74 2.04 -15.87 5.63
CA VAL A 74 0.84 -15.80 6.50
C VAL A 74 -0.31 -16.66 5.99
N SER A 75 -0.25 -17.11 4.72
CA SER A 75 -1.31 -17.96 4.15
C SER A 75 -1.08 -19.44 4.38
N THR A 76 0.17 -19.92 4.32
CA THR A 76 0.50 -21.35 4.26
C THR A 76 1.03 -21.90 5.60
N GLY A 77 1.21 -23.24 5.64
CA GLY A 77 1.69 -23.92 6.86
C GLY A 77 0.58 -24.15 7.89
N ALA A 78 0.96 -24.80 9.00
CA ALA A 78 0.02 -25.18 10.08
C ALA A 78 -0.62 -23.96 10.76
N GLU A 79 0.11 -22.84 10.85
CA GLU A 79 -0.33 -21.59 11.48
C GLU A 79 -0.77 -20.53 10.46
N GLY A 80 -0.75 -20.85 9.16
CA GLY A 80 -1.25 -19.97 8.09
C GLY A 80 -2.77 -19.90 8.07
N PHE A 81 -3.32 -18.78 7.56
CA PHE A 81 -4.78 -18.57 7.55
C PHE A 81 -5.54 -19.65 6.76
N LEU A 82 -4.92 -20.29 5.74
CA LEU A 82 -5.53 -21.41 4.98
C LEU A 82 -5.89 -22.60 5.87
N ALA A 83 -5.19 -22.83 6.97
CA ALA A 83 -5.49 -23.90 7.92
C ALA A 83 -6.72 -23.57 8.80
N GLY A 84 -7.03 -22.30 8.98
CA GLY A 84 -8.20 -21.83 9.74
C GLY A 84 -9.45 -21.58 8.90
N LEU A 85 -9.35 -21.73 7.57
CA LEU A 85 -10.48 -21.48 6.67
C LEU A 85 -11.46 -22.65 6.62
N ARG A 86 -12.73 -22.30 6.46
CA ARG A 86 -13.85 -23.18 6.16
C ARG A 86 -14.85 -22.48 5.24
N GLY A 87 -15.82 -23.23 4.72
CA GLY A 87 -16.82 -22.70 3.79
C GLY A 87 -17.50 -21.41 4.25
N GLY A 88 -17.71 -20.50 3.34
CA GLY A 88 -18.38 -19.24 3.56
C GLY A 88 -17.52 -18.09 4.09
N LYS A 89 -16.27 -18.32 4.53
CA LYS A 89 -15.35 -17.27 4.96
C LYS A 89 -14.77 -16.48 3.78
N VAL A 90 -14.30 -15.25 4.03
CA VAL A 90 -13.68 -14.39 3.02
C VAL A 90 -12.33 -13.88 3.50
N ILE A 91 -11.34 -13.94 2.62
CA ILE A 91 -10.07 -13.24 2.75
C ILE A 91 -10.12 -11.97 1.91
N VAL A 92 -9.74 -10.83 2.49
CA VAL A 92 -9.61 -9.53 1.84
C VAL A 92 -8.14 -9.13 1.89
N ASP A 93 -7.42 -9.33 0.79
CA ASP A 93 -6.00 -8.95 0.72
C ASP A 93 -5.87 -7.47 0.29
N ILE A 94 -5.47 -6.62 1.23
CA ILE A 94 -5.24 -5.19 1.01
C ILE A 94 -3.77 -4.91 0.61
N SER A 95 -2.91 -5.90 0.66
CA SER A 95 -1.49 -5.78 0.34
C SER A 95 -1.26 -5.37 -1.12
N THR A 96 -0.10 -4.80 -1.42
CA THR A 96 0.36 -4.64 -2.82
C THR A 96 1.42 -5.71 -3.12
N VAL A 97 0.98 -6.76 -3.80
CA VAL A 97 1.75 -7.97 -4.11
C VAL A 97 1.62 -8.33 -5.60
N SER A 98 2.36 -9.34 -6.04
CA SER A 98 2.22 -9.88 -7.40
C SER A 98 0.78 -10.35 -7.66
N PRO A 99 0.13 -9.90 -8.75
CA PRO A 99 -1.19 -10.38 -9.13
C PRO A 99 -1.23 -11.90 -9.38
N ALA A 100 -0.11 -12.50 -9.80
CA ALA A 100 0.00 -13.95 -9.99
C ALA A 100 -0.06 -14.68 -8.64
N VAL A 101 0.76 -14.26 -7.68
CA VAL A 101 0.78 -14.83 -6.32
C VAL A 101 -0.59 -14.68 -5.64
N SER A 102 -1.23 -13.51 -5.78
CA SER A 102 -2.57 -13.30 -5.22
C SER A 102 -3.60 -14.28 -5.81
N ARG A 103 -3.57 -14.51 -7.14
CA ARG A 103 -4.44 -15.50 -7.78
C ARG A 103 -4.20 -16.92 -7.27
N GLU A 104 -2.93 -17.32 -7.12
CA GLU A 104 -2.58 -18.65 -6.59
C GLU A 104 -3.09 -18.83 -5.15
N VAL A 105 -2.97 -17.82 -4.31
CA VAL A 105 -3.52 -17.85 -2.95
C VAL A 105 -5.04 -17.90 -2.98
N ALA A 106 -5.68 -17.13 -3.87
CA ALA A 106 -7.14 -17.15 -4.03
C ALA A 106 -7.67 -18.54 -4.47
N GLU A 107 -6.93 -19.26 -5.31
CA GLU A 107 -7.27 -20.64 -5.68
C GLU A 107 -7.20 -21.59 -4.48
N LYS A 108 -6.14 -21.46 -3.66
CA LYS A 108 -5.99 -22.25 -2.43
C LYS A 108 -7.11 -21.94 -1.41
N VAL A 109 -7.53 -20.68 -1.31
CA VAL A 109 -8.66 -20.25 -0.49
C VAL A 109 -9.97 -20.88 -0.99
N ARG A 110 -10.23 -20.86 -2.30
CA ARG A 110 -11.39 -21.47 -2.91
C ARG A 110 -11.44 -23.00 -2.71
N ALA A 111 -10.29 -23.65 -2.73
CA ALA A 111 -10.20 -25.09 -2.44
C ALA A 111 -10.62 -25.44 -0.99
N LYS A 112 -10.66 -24.46 -0.07
CA LYS A 112 -11.20 -24.59 1.29
C LYS A 112 -12.70 -24.25 1.39
N GLY A 113 -13.36 -23.96 0.27
CA GLY A 113 -14.77 -23.52 0.23
C GLY A 113 -14.98 -22.09 0.69
N ALA A 114 -13.91 -21.32 0.85
CA ALA A 114 -13.91 -19.90 1.15
C ALA A 114 -13.71 -19.06 -0.12
N ASP A 115 -13.76 -17.73 0.01
CA ASP A 115 -13.49 -16.84 -1.11
C ASP A 115 -12.39 -15.83 -0.77
N MET A 116 -11.74 -15.28 -1.80
CA MET A 116 -10.73 -14.22 -1.64
C MET A 116 -10.95 -13.11 -2.65
N VAL A 117 -10.77 -11.87 -2.19
CA VAL A 117 -10.67 -10.69 -3.03
C VAL A 117 -9.33 -10.00 -2.78
N ASP A 118 -8.74 -9.42 -3.82
CA ASP A 118 -7.67 -8.43 -3.70
C ASP A 118 -8.31 -7.04 -3.62
N ALA A 119 -7.96 -6.29 -2.58
CA ALA A 119 -8.59 -5.02 -2.27
C ALA A 119 -7.57 -3.90 -1.93
N PRO A 120 -6.55 -3.68 -2.77
CA PRO A 120 -5.55 -2.65 -2.52
C PRO A 120 -6.18 -1.26 -2.43
N VAL A 121 -5.54 -0.39 -1.65
CA VAL A 121 -6.04 0.96 -1.38
C VAL A 121 -5.19 2.03 -2.06
N SER A 122 -5.81 3.18 -2.33
CA SER A 122 -5.15 4.41 -2.76
C SER A 122 -5.35 5.49 -1.70
N GLY A 123 -4.24 6.05 -1.26
CA GLY A 123 -4.13 7.06 -0.22
C GLY A 123 -2.97 6.74 0.74
N SER A 124 -2.59 7.73 1.54
CA SER A 124 -1.56 7.65 2.58
C SER A 124 -2.20 7.43 3.96
N VAL A 125 -1.37 7.36 5.00
CA VAL A 125 -1.80 7.40 6.41
C VAL A 125 -2.72 8.60 6.65
N ALA A 126 -2.33 9.80 6.22
CA ALA A 126 -3.15 11.01 6.38
C ALA A 126 -4.51 10.90 5.66
N THR A 127 -4.55 10.26 4.49
CA THR A 127 -5.80 10.01 3.76
C THR A 127 -6.71 9.02 4.49
N LEU A 128 -6.11 7.99 5.13
CA LEU A 128 -6.84 7.03 5.96
C LEU A 128 -7.43 7.70 7.20
N ASP A 129 -6.63 8.48 7.92
CA ASP A 129 -7.05 9.18 9.14
C ASP A 129 -8.18 10.19 8.83
N ALA A 130 -8.11 10.85 7.67
CA ALA A 130 -9.20 11.70 7.15
C ALA A 130 -10.43 10.93 6.65
N GLY A 131 -10.40 9.59 6.66
CA GLY A 131 -11.50 8.75 6.17
C GLY A 131 -11.75 8.84 4.65
N LYS A 132 -10.73 9.13 3.85
CA LYS A 132 -10.84 9.41 2.41
C LYS A 132 -10.14 8.38 1.51
N LEU A 133 -9.82 7.18 2.04
CA LEU A 133 -9.22 6.12 1.23
C LEU A 133 -10.14 5.70 0.08
N SER A 134 -9.52 5.35 -1.04
CA SER A 134 -10.18 4.61 -2.11
C SER A 134 -9.74 3.15 -2.09
N VAL A 135 -10.69 2.23 -2.28
CA VAL A 135 -10.46 0.78 -2.31
C VAL A 135 -10.78 0.26 -3.71
N MET A 136 -9.85 -0.42 -4.34
CA MET A 136 -10.06 -1.12 -5.61
C MET A 136 -10.25 -2.61 -5.30
N VAL A 137 -11.29 -3.26 -5.86
CA VAL A 137 -11.60 -4.65 -5.48
C VAL A 137 -11.65 -5.55 -6.71
N GLY A 138 -10.84 -6.62 -6.66
CA GLY A 138 -10.83 -7.72 -7.63
C GLY A 138 -11.26 -9.03 -6.98
N GLY A 139 -12.11 -9.79 -7.66
CA GLY A 139 -12.62 -11.06 -7.19
C GLY A 139 -14.04 -11.37 -7.68
N ARG A 140 -14.66 -12.40 -7.14
CA ARG A 140 -16.04 -12.74 -7.53
C ARG A 140 -17.01 -11.61 -7.16
N ARG A 141 -17.86 -11.24 -8.09
CA ARG A 141 -18.84 -10.16 -7.91
C ARG A 141 -19.74 -10.39 -6.69
N ALA A 142 -20.23 -11.59 -6.49
CA ALA A 142 -21.09 -11.90 -5.34
C ALA A 142 -20.36 -11.73 -3.99
N THR A 143 -19.06 -12.06 -3.95
CA THR A 143 -18.22 -11.84 -2.76
C THR A 143 -18.01 -10.36 -2.51
N PHE A 144 -17.70 -9.59 -3.55
CA PHE A 144 -17.61 -8.14 -3.47
C PHE A 144 -18.90 -7.52 -2.92
N ASP A 145 -20.06 -7.85 -3.49
CA ASP A 145 -21.35 -7.28 -3.06
C ASP A 145 -21.64 -7.60 -1.58
N ARG A 146 -21.26 -8.79 -1.09
CA ARG A 146 -21.41 -9.20 0.29
C ARG A 146 -20.55 -8.39 1.27
N ILE A 147 -19.30 -8.08 0.91
CA ILE A 147 -18.35 -7.43 1.81
C ILE A 147 -18.27 -5.92 1.61
N LYS A 148 -18.88 -5.38 0.55
CA LYS A 148 -18.84 -3.95 0.24
C LYS A 148 -19.22 -3.07 1.44
N PRO A 149 -20.28 -3.37 2.24
CA PRO A 149 -20.59 -2.56 3.41
C PRO A 149 -19.45 -2.46 4.43
N ILE A 150 -18.63 -3.53 4.59
CA ILE A 150 -17.48 -3.52 5.48
C ILE A 150 -16.32 -2.70 4.86
N LEU A 151 -16.14 -2.78 3.55
CA LEU A 151 -15.14 -1.98 2.84
C LEU A 151 -15.47 -0.49 2.86
N ASP A 152 -16.75 -0.12 2.82
CA ASP A 152 -17.22 1.26 2.95
C ASP A 152 -16.84 1.88 4.32
N ASP A 153 -16.71 1.05 5.37
CA ASP A 153 -16.22 1.48 6.68
C ASP A 153 -14.71 1.81 6.67
N ILE A 154 -13.94 1.24 5.73
CA ILE A 154 -12.51 1.54 5.55
C ILE A 154 -12.33 2.80 4.71
N GLY A 155 -13.07 2.94 3.60
CA GLY A 155 -12.95 4.08 2.71
C GLY A 155 -14.22 4.31 1.88
N PRO A 156 -14.62 5.59 1.63
CA PRO A 156 -15.90 5.91 1.04
C PRO A 156 -16.01 5.61 -0.45
N LYS A 157 -14.88 5.36 -1.13
CA LYS A 157 -14.84 5.06 -2.56
C LYS A 157 -14.37 3.63 -2.79
N VAL A 158 -15.33 2.70 -2.89
CA VAL A 158 -15.06 1.29 -3.17
C VAL A 158 -15.44 0.97 -4.61
N THR A 159 -14.46 0.57 -5.42
CA THR A 159 -14.64 0.32 -6.86
C THR A 159 -14.36 -1.15 -7.19
N TYR A 160 -15.34 -1.84 -7.76
CA TYR A 160 -15.15 -3.16 -8.34
C TYR A 160 -14.40 -3.07 -9.67
N VAL A 161 -13.30 -3.81 -9.79
CA VAL A 161 -12.41 -3.75 -10.97
C VAL A 161 -12.60 -4.97 -11.89
N GLY A 162 -13.01 -6.11 -11.34
CA GLY A 162 -13.16 -7.36 -12.06
C GLY A 162 -12.64 -8.57 -11.28
N ASP A 163 -12.07 -9.56 -11.96
CA ASP A 163 -11.58 -10.80 -11.34
C ASP A 163 -10.33 -10.59 -10.46
N ASN A 164 -10.00 -11.61 -9.65
CA ASN A 164 -8.82 -11.58 -8.79
C ASN A 164 -7.54 -11.21 -9.55
N GLY A 165 -6.76 -10.32 -8.94
CA GLY A 165 -5.51 -9.79 -9.45
C GLY A 165 -5.67 -8.56 -10.35
N LEU A 166 -6.89 -8.20 -10.79
CA LEU A 166 -7.10 -7.00 -11.60
C LEU A 166 -6.99 -5.72 -10.76
N ALA A 167 -7.47 -5.74 -9.51
CA ALA A 167 -7.31 -4.60 -8.62
C ALA A 167 -5.83 -4.37 -8.25
N LEU A 168 -5.06 -5.43 -8.03
CA LEU A 168 -3.61 -5.35 -7.86
C LEU A 168 -2.91 -4.81 -9.11
N SER A 169 -3.29 -5.26 -10.30
CA SER A 169 -2.74 -4.75 -11.56
C SER A 169 -3.00 -3.25 -11.70
N LEU A 170 -4.20 -2.79 -11.37
CA LEU A 170 -4.55 -1.37 -11.36
C LEU A 170 -3.76 -0.60 -10.29
N LYS A 171 -3.59 -1.18 -9.10
CA LYS A 171 -2.79 -0.56 -8.02
C LYS A 171 -1.32 -0.40 -8.41
N ILE A 172 -0.73 -1.40 -9.08
CA ILE A 172 0.64 -1.35 -9.59
C ILE A 172 0.77 -0.23 -10.64
N ALA A 173 -0.17 -0.16 -11.60
CA ALA A 173 -0.23 0.92 -12.59
C ALA A 173 -0.40 2.31 -11.95
N HIS A 174 -1.17 2.41 -10.86
CA HIS A 174 -1.29 3.64 -10.08
C HIS A 174 0.04 4.02 -9.40
N ASN A 175 0.72 3.07 -8.76
CA ASN A 175 1.94 3.37 -8.00
C ASN A 175 3.14 3.70 -8.90
N LEU A 176 3.26 3.11 -10.09
CA LEU A 176 4.26 3.55 -11.06
C LEU A 176 4.08 5.03 -11.44
N SER A 177 2.82 5.47 -11.61
CA SER A 177 2.52 6.87 -11.92
C SER A 177 2.88 7.81 -10.77
N LEU A 178 2.70 7.39 -9.50
CA LEU A 178 3.14 8.17 -8.34
C LEU A 178 4.66 8.40 -8.34
N ALA A 179 5.43 7.34 -8.57
CA ALA A 179 6.90 7.41 -8.54
C ALA A 179 7.44 8.28 -9.67
N VAL A 180 6.94 8.10 -10.88
CA VAL A 180 7.34 8.88 -12.07
C VAL A 180 6.99 10.37 -11.90
N GLN A 181 5.80 10.68 -11.37
CA GLN A 181 5.42 12.07 -11.09
C GLN A 181 6.33 12.73 -10.06
N MET A 182 6.74 12.00 -9.01
CA MET A 182 7.64 12.56 -7.99
C MET A 182 9.03 12.81 -8.56
N LEU A 183 9.54 11.94 -9.42
CA LEU A 183 10.81 12.15 -10.11
C LEU A 183 10.73 13.39 -11.01
N ALA A 184 9.71 13.48 -11.88
CA ALA A 184 9.52 14.62 -12.78
C ALA A 184 9.33 15.94 -12.02
N PHE A 185 8.59 15.93 -10.90
CA PHE A 185 8.47 17.09 -10.01
C PHE A 185 9.82 17.51 -9.44
N SER A 186 10.62 16.53 -8.99
CA SER A 186 11.96 16.78 -8.44
C SER A 186 12.91 17.39 -9.47
N GLU A 187 12.88 16.91 -10.72
CA GLU A 187 13.64 17.48 -11.84
C GLU A 187 13.22 18.94 -12.12
N GLY A 188 11.90 19.21 -12.12
CA GLY A 188 11.36 20.55 -12.34
C GLY A 188 11.80 21.55 -11.27
N VAL A 189 11.70 21.17 -9.99
CA VAL A 189 12.16 21.99 -8.87
C VAL A 189 13.67 22.28 -8.99
N LEU A 190 14.46 21.24 -9.25
CA LEU A 190 15.91 21.37 -9.32
C LEU A 190 16.36 22.24 -10.51
N LEU A 191 15.69 22.08 -11.66
CA LEU A 191 15.95 22.94 -12.83
C LEU A 191 15.66 24.42 -12.53
N ALA A 192 14.53 24.71 -11.87
CA ALA A 192 14.17 26.06 -11.45
C ALA A 192 15.19 26.63 -10.47
N GLU A 193 15.61 25.86 -9.47
CA GLU A 193 16.61 26.26 -8.48
C GLU A 193 17.96 26.57 -9.14
N LYS A 194 18.44 25.75 -10.03
CA LYS A 194 19.67 25.98 -10.79
C LYS A 194 19.59 27.18 -11.73
N SER A 195 18.38 27.58 -12.11
CA SER A 195 18.12 28.80 -12.89
C SER A 195 18.08 30.08 -12.05
N GLY A 196 18.25 29.95 -10.71
CA GLY A 196 18.27 31.09 -9.77
C GLY A 196 16.93 31.36 -9.06
N ILE A 197 15.93 30.50 -9.23
CA ILE A 197 14.64 30.60 -8.51
C ILE A 197 14.80 29.93 -7.14
N PRO A 198 14.42 30.58 -6.02
CA PRO A 198 14.41 29.93 -4.71
C PRO A 198 13.58 28.64 -4.75
N ARG A 199 14.08 27.57 -4.09
CA ARG A 199 13.42 26.24 -4.10
C ARG A 199 11.98 26.32 -3.57
N GLU A 200 11.77 27.09 -2.52
CA GLU A 200 10.45 27.31 -1.90
C GLU A 200 9.46 27.92 -2.90
N VAL A 201 9.91 28.87 -3.72
CA VAL A 201 9.10 29.50 -4.76
C VAL A 201 8.76 28.50 -5.87
N ALA A 202 9.75 27.70 -6.30
CA ALA A 202 9.52 26.68 -7.30
C ALA A 202 8.52 25.62 -6.84
N VAL A 203 8.66 25.15 -5.58
CA VAL A 203 7.72 24.21 -4.95
C VAL A 203 6.31 24.79 -4.88
N ASP A 204 6.18 26.02 -4.39
CA ASP A 204 4.88 26.69 -4.26
C ASP A 204 4.18 26.81 -5.62
N VAL A 205 4.86 27.34 -6.62
CA VAL A 205 4.28 27.50 -7.98
C VAL A 205 3.89 26.14 -8.57
N LEU A 206 4.76 25.14 -8.51
CA LEU A 206 4.51 23.85 -9.14
C LEU A 206 3.39 23.06 -8.43
N THR A 207 3.28 23.16 -7.10
CA THR A 207 2.22 22.46 -6.33
C THR A 207 0.85 23.11 -6.47
N HIS A 208 0.77 24.38 -6.88
CA HIS A 208 -0.48 25.09 -7.17
C HIS A 208 -0.82 25.22 -8.66
N SER A 209 -0.01 24.63 -9.52
CA SER A 209 -0.19 24.68 -10.96
C SER A 209 -1.06 23.54 -11.50
N VAL A 210 -1.42 23.60 -12.78
CA VAL A 210 -2.24 22.57 -13.48
C VAL A 210 -1.57 21.20 -13.57
N ILE A 211 -0.26 21.09 -13.36
CA ILE A 211 0.47 19.82 -13.35
C ILE A 211 0.42 19.11 -11.98
N ALA A 212 -0.09 19.79 -10.96
CA ALA A 212 -0.12 19.25 -9.62
C ALA A 212 -1.26 18.28 -9.42
N SER A 213 -0.95 16.97 -9.48
CA SER A 213 -1.88 15.97 -8.94
C SER A 213 -2.01 16.12 -7.42
N PRO A 214 -3.08 15.57 -6.79
CA PRO A 214 -3.17 15.55 -5.34
C PRO A 214 -1.92 14.99 -4.65
N MET A 215 -1.25 14.01 -5.26
CA MET A 215 0.02 13.46 -4.75
C MET A 215 1.13 14.52 -4.75
N VAL A 216 1.30 15.25 -5.84
CA VAL A 216 2.29 16.33 -5.94
C VAL A 216 1.98 17.44 -4.94
N GLN A 217 0.70 17.78 -4.73
CA GLN A 217 0.31 18.81 -3.77
C GLN A 217 0.73 18.48 -2.33
N TYR A 218 0.47 17.25 -1.86
CA TYR A 218 0.76 16.90 -0.46
C TYR A 218 2.20 16.39 -0.24
N ARG A 219 2.86 15.83 -1.26
CA ARG A 219 4.21 15.27 -1.13
C ARG A 219 5.31 16.19 -1.69
N GLY A 220 4.98 17.02 -2.67
CA GLY A 220 5.93 17.98 -3.23
C GLY A 220 6.69 18.78 -2.18
N PRO A 221 6.04 19.31 -1.13
CA PRO A 221 6.73 20.01 -0.04
C PRO A 221 7.82 19.21 0.69
N PHE A 222 7.85 17.87 0.56
CA PHE A 222 8.91 17.05 1.18
C PHE A 222 10.30 17.31 0.59
N VAL A 223 10.41 17.94 -0.58
CA VAL A 223 11.70 18.39 -1.11
C VAL A 223 12.30 19.57 -0.36
N LEU A 224 11.49 20.27 0.44
CA LEU A 224 11.93 21.34 1.35
C LEU A 224 12.39 20.79 2.71
N GLY A 225 11.83 19.68 3.14
CA GLY A 225 12.15 18.98 4.38
C GLY A 225 11.40 17.67 4.45
N MET A 226 12.12 16.56 4.70
CA MET A 226 11.50 15.24 4.83
C MET A 226 10.62 15.18 6.08
N PRO A 227 9.46 14.49 6.01
CA PRO A 227 8.59 14.34 7.17
C PRO A 227 9.22 13.39 8.21
N ASP A 228 8.92 13.64 9.49
CA ASP A 228 9.33 12.78 10.61
C ASP A 228 8.69 11.38 10.49
N GLU A 229 7.42 11.31 10.11
CA GLU A 229 6.73 10.06 9.83
C GLU A 229 6.85 9.72 8.35
N VAL A 230 7.47 8.57 8.07
CA VAL A 230 7.61 8.05 6.71
C VAL A 230 6.29 7.43 6.24
N TRP A 231 5.68 8.01 5.20
CA TRP A 231 4.41 7.52 4.69
C TRP A 231 4.56 6.33 3.73
N PHE A 232 5.63 6.36 2.90
CA PHE A 232 5.91 5.29 1.94
C PHE A 232 7.40 5.29 1.58
N ASP A 233 8.15 4.35 2.15
CA ASP A 233 9.60 4.35 2.02
C ASP A 233 10.08 3.92 0.62
N VAL A 234 11.36 4.23 0.33
CA VAL A 234 12.03 3.88 -0.93
C VAL A 234 11.93 2.39 -1.25
N ASN A 235 12.10 1.49 -0.25
CA ASN A 235 12.03 0.05 -0.48
C ASN A 235 10.64 -0.39 -0.93
N MET A 236 9.60 0.17 -0.31
CA MET A 236 8.22 -0.15 -0.65
C MET A 236 7.84 0.36 -2.04
N MET A 237 8.24 1.60 -2.39
CA MET A 237 8.02 2.13 -3.73
C MET A 237 8.79 1.34 -4.78
N GLN A 238 10.06 1.02 -4.53
CA GLN A 238 10.87 0.22 -5.46
C GLN A 238 10.28 -1.17 -5.68
N LYS A 239 9.80 -1.83 -4.63
CA LYS A 239 9.09 -3.11 -4.77
C LYS A 239 7.91 -2.98 -5.75
N ASP A 240 7.11 -1.92 -5.65
CA ASP A 240 5.96 -1.72 -6.54
C ASP A 240 6.39 -1.44 -7.98
N LEU A 241 7.49 -0.68 -8.20
CA LEU A 241 8.04 -0.47 -9.55
C LEU A 241 8.59 -1.77 -10.15
N LEU A 242 9.22 -2.62 -9.35
CA LEU A 242 9.70 -3.93 -9.83
C LEU A 242 8.52 -4.83 -10.24
N LEU A 243 7.42 -4.82 -9.49
CA LEU A 243 6.18 -5.51 -9.89
C LEU A 243 5.62 -4.93 -11.21
N ALA A 244 5.68 -3.60 -11.40
CA ALA A 244 5.25 -2.96 -12.64
C ALA A 244 6.12 -3.38 -13.83
N LEU A 245 7.45 -3.36 -13.67
CA LEU A 245 8.39 -3.75 -14.72
C LEU A 245 8.26 -5.23 -15.09
N GLU A 246 8.06 -6.12 -14.12
CA GLU A 246 7.78 -7.53 -14.36
C GLU A 246 6.46 -7.70 -15.15
N MET A 247 5.41 -7.02 -14.73
CA MET A 247 4.11 -7.06 -15.39
C MET A 247 4.20 -6.49 -16.81
N GLY A 248 4.92 -5.38 -17.01
CA GLY A 248 5.15 -4.78 -18.32
C GLY A 248 5.84 -5.73 -19.31
N ARG A 249 6.90 -6.42 -18.84
CA ARG A 249 7.60 -7.43 -19.67
C ARG A 249 6.68 -8.59 -20.06
N ARG A 250 5.83 -9.06 -19.15
CA ARG A 250 4.91 -10.18 -19.40
C ARG A 250 3.77 -9.80 -20.34
N LEU A 251 3.38 -8.53 -20.38
CA LEU A 251 2.26 -8.02 -21.18
C LEU A 251 2.71 -7.24 -22.43
N ASP A 252 4.01 -7.24 -22.72
CA ASP A 252 4.62 -6.51 -23.83
C ASP A 252 4.32 -4.99 -23.81
N VAL A 253 4.20 -4.41 -22.59
CA VAL A 253 4.02 -2.98 -22.37
C VAL A 253 5.37 -2.35 -22.03
N PRO A 254 5.93 -1.46 -22.89
CA PRO A 254 7.17 -0.76 -22.57
C PRO A 254 6.95 0.26 -21.45
N LEU A 255 7.83 0.24 -20.44
CA LEU A 255 7.77 1.12 -19.25
C LEU A 255 9.10 1.88 -19.06
N PRO A 256 9.56 2.70 -20.04
CA PRO A 256 10.87 3.34 -19.96
C PRO A 256 11.00 4.32 -18.78
N THR A 257 10.00 5.15 -18.51
CA THR A 257 10.02 6.10 -17.39
C THR A 257 10.04 5.38 -16.04
N THR A 258 9.30 4.28 -15.90
CA THR A 258 9.33 3.43 -14.71
C THR A 258 10.71 2.81 -14.48
N ALA A 259 11.36 2.33 -15.55
CA ALA A 259 12.71 1.76 -15.48
C ALA A 259 13.73 2.80 -15.00
N VAL A 260 13.71 4.00 -15.57
CA VAL A 260 14.57 5.11 -15.14
C VAL A 260 14.30 5.47 -13.69
N THR A 261 13.03 5.64 -13.29
CA THR A 261 12.66 5.97 -11.91
C THR A 261 13.13 4.89 -10.92
N ASN A 262 13.04 3.61 -11.30
CA ASN A 262 13.56 2.51 -10.49
C ASN A 262 15.06 2.64 -10.20
N GLU A 263 15.87 3.07 -11.17
CA GLU A 263 17.30 3.28 -10.98
C GLU A 263 17.60 4.43 -10.01
N PHE A 264 16.79 5.50 -9.98
CA PHE A 264 16.91 6.54 -8.96
C PHE A 264 16.56 6.02 -7.55
N LEU A 265 15.60 5.12 -7.41
CA LEU A 265 15.34 4.43 -6.13
C LEU A 265 16.49 3.50 -5.75
N THR A 266 17.12 2.82 -6.72
CA THR A 266 18.33 2.02 -6.50
C THR A 266 19.47 2.91 -5.98
N ALA A 267 19.69 4.07 -6.59
CA ALA A 267 20.68 5.05 -6.14
C ALA A 267 20.39 5.55 -4.72
N ALA A 268 19.13 5.89 -4.42
CA ALA A 268 18.71 6.28 -3.06
C ALA A 268 19.06 5.21 -2.01
N ARG A 269 18.83 3.94 -2.33
CA ARG A 269 19.22 2.82 -1.44
C ARG A 269 20.73 2.72 -1.27
N GLY A 270 21.49 2.87 -2.36
CA GLY A 270 22.96 2.88 -2.33
C GLY A 270 23.53 4.03 -1.48
N MET A 271 22.81 5.14 -1.39
CA MET A 271 23.15 6.30 -0.54
C MET A 271 22.67 6.15 0.91
N GLY A 272 22.10 5.00 1.32
CA GLY A 272 21.61 4.77 2.68
C GLY A 272 20.21 5.36 2.96
N LEU A 273 19.49 5.82 1.94
CA LEU A 273 18.20 6.51 2.08
C LEU A 273 16.99 5.56 1.98
N ALA A 274 17.21 4.26 2.09
CA ALA A 274 16.20 3.20 1.88
C ALA A 274 14.94 3.31 2.77
N LYS A 275 15.07 3.94 3.94
CA LYS A 275 14.02 4.08 4.94
C LYS A 275 13.34 5.45 4.96
N TYR A 276 13.80 6.38 4.13
CA TYR A 276 13.14 7.66 3.93
C TYR A 276 11.92 7.53 3.02
N ASP A 277 11.01 8.50 3.06
CA ASP A 277 9.92 8.59 2.07
C ASP A 277 10.53 8.67 0.66
N PHE A 278 9.87 8.03 -0.31
CA PHE A 278 10.42 7.96 -1.67
C PHE A 278 10.59 9.33 -2.35
N ALA A 279 9.99 10.40 -1.82
CA ALA A 279 10.27 11.77 -2.24
C ALA A 279 11.75 12.14 -2.10
N VAL A 280 12.52 11.38 -1.33
CA VAL A 280 13.98 11.53 -1.19
C VAL A 280 14.74 11.36 -2.52
N VAL A 281 14.09 10.92 -3.60
CA VAL A 281 14.69 10.93 -4.96
C VAL A 281 15.17 12.33 -5.37
N PHE A 282 14.56 13.38 -4.82
CA PHE A 282 15.06 14.75 -4.96
C PHE A 282 16.50 14.90 -4.46
N HIS A 283 16.83 14.31 -3.31
CA HIS A 283 18.19 14.38 -2.74
C HIS A 283 19.23 13.68 -3.63
N VAL A 284 18.83 12.58 -4.29
CA VAL A 284 19.68 11.90 -5.27
C VAL A 284 20.00 12.83 -6.44
N LEU A 285 18.97 13.43 -7.03
CA LEU A 285 19.11 14.37 -8.14
C LEU A 285 19.92 15.63 -7.74
N ALA A 286 19.65 16.21 -6.57
CA ALA A 286 20.35 17.37 -6.06
C ALA A 286 21.84 17.09 -5.90
N GLN A 287 22.21 15.93 -5.35
CA GLN A 287 23.60 15.51 -5.24
C GLN A 287 24.27 15.37 -6.61
N MET A 288 23.60 14.74 -7.58
CA MET A 288 24.10 14.61 -8.96
C MET A 288 24.29 15.97 -9.65
N ALA A 289 23.45 16.96 -9.33
CA ALA A 289 23.52 18.31 -9.85
C ALA A 289 24.47 19.24 -9.08
N GLY A 290 25.14 18.76 -8.02
CA GLY A 290 26.01 19.57 -7.17
C GLY A 290 25.29 20.62 -6.34
N VAL A 291 24.00 20.37 -6.02
CA VAL A 291 23.17 21.23 -5.17
C VAL A 291 23.18 20.69 -3.75
N LYS A 292 23.37 21.55 -2.76
CA LYS A 292 23.31 21.17 -1.34
C LYS A 292 21.88 20.82 -0.95
N ASN A 293 21.69 19.64 -0.35
CA ASN A 293 20.44 19.31 0.29
C ASN A 293 20.25 20.15 1.56
N PRO A 294 19.02 20.58 1.88
CA PRO A 294 18.73 21.03 3.24
C PRO A 294 18.99 19.85 4.17
N GLY A 295 19.66 20.10 5.28
CA GLY A 295 20.01 19.09 6.29
C GLY A 295 18.78 18.42 6.90
#